data_e42e3d1534e9bc45babff86b0d15d98a
#
_entry.id   e42e3d1534e9bc45babff86b0d15d98a
#
_cell.length_a   1.000
_cell.length_b   1.000
_cell.length_c   1.000
_cell.angle_alpha   90.00
_cell.angle_beta   90.00
_cell.angle_gamma   90.00
#
_symmetry.space_group_name_H-M   'P 1'
#
loop_
_entity.id
_entity.type
_entity.pdbx_description
1 polymer ?
#
loop_
_entity_poly.entity_id
_entity_poly.type
_entity_poly.pdbx_seq_one_letter_code
_entity_poly.pdbx_strand_id
1 'polypeptide(L)'
;MRNKCTLAALFLSGALTAMGESTPDPQARLTALEASVKSAQSAGDNAWMLTSAALVLMMTGPGLALFYGGLVRRKNVLGTMMQSFILMAVVTVIWALVGYSLAFGGSSAFVGNLDFALLNNVGSAPNADYAGTIPQQTYMVYQLMFAIITPALISGAFAERMKFSAMLLFTTLWLLIVYLPMAHMVWGKGGFLNAFLGGKVPCFDFAGGTVVHITSGVSALVCAKYMGKRLGFPAVPMKPHSLVLSFIGACLLWVGWFGFNAGSALGASGLATSAFVATHFGAAAAALGWLAAEWFHNGKPSVLGGISGAVAGLVAITPASGFVKPFPAMFIGLCAGVV
;
A
#
# COMPACT_ATOMS: atom_id res chain seq x y z
N MET A 1 -63.25 78.48 26.04
CA MET A 1 -63.38 78.48 24.59
C MET A 1 -62.71 77.18 24.09
N ARG A 2 -63.41 76.43 23.31
CA ARG A 2 -63.22 74.98 23.10
C ARG A 2 -62.14 74.69 22.05
N ASN A 3 -61.10 74.00 22.42
CA ASN A 3 -60.18 73.45 21.47
C ASN A 3 -60.54 71.95 21.19
N LYS A 4 -60.89 71.73 19.98
CA LYS A 4 -61.11 70.36 19.46
C LYS A 4 -59.77 69.78 19.06
N CYS A 5 -59.31 68.78 19.78
CA CYS A 5 -58.22 67.92 19.35
C CYS A 5 -58.74 66.87 18.38
N THR A 6 -58.36 66.99 17.13
CA THR A 6 -58.62 65.98 16.12
C THR A 6 -57.51 64.92 16.22
N LEU A 7 -57.87 63.73 16.67
CA LEU A 7 -56.98 62.55 16.63
C LEU A 7 -56.95 62.06 15.21
N ALA A 8 -55.83 62.25 14.55
CA ALA A 8 -55.52 61.56 13.30
C ALA A 8 -54.96 60.15 13.61
N ALA A 9 -55.78 59.15 13.38
CA ALA A 9 -55.35 57.78 13.44
C ALA A 9 -54.51 57.47 12.19
N LEU A 10 -53.21 57.45 12.35
CA LEU A 10 -52.32 56.90 11.37
C LEU A 10 -52.44 55.35 11.39
N PHE A 11 -53.15 54.82 10.42
CA PHE A 11 -53.03 53.40 10.08
C PHE A 11 -51.64 53.18 9.42
N LEU A 12 -50.69 52.80 10.23
CA LEU A 12 -49.49 52.12 9.72
C LEU A 12 -49.90 50.73 9.22
N SER A 13 -50.25 50.64 7.96
CA SER A 13 -50.26 49.35 7.26
C SER A 13 -48.83 48.93 7.06
N GLY A 14 -48.26 48.33 8.13
CA GLY A 14 -47.04 47.59 8.01
C GLY A 14 -47.32 46.38 7.13
N ALA A 15 -47.03 46.49 5.83
CA ALA A 15 -46.87 45.33 5.00
C ALA A 15 -45.67 44.57 5.57
N LEU A 16 -45.93 43.60 6.44
CA LEU A 16 -44.98 42.49 6.65
C LEU A 16 -44.86 41.79 5.29
N THR A 17 -43.90 42.19 4.50
CA THR A 17 -43.34 41.30 3.52
C THR A 17 -42.69 40.16 4.30
N ALA A 18 -43.49 39.14 4.61
CA ALA A 18 -42.94 37.84 4.89
C ALA A 18 -42.08 37.48 3.67
N MET A 19 -40.76 37.69 3.78
CA MET A 19 -39.83 37.01 2.97
C MET A 19 -40.06 35.52 3.27
N GLY A 20 -41.00 34.92 2.55
CA GLY A 20 -41.13 33.48 2.49
C GLY A 20 -39.78 32.99 1.95
N GLU A 21 -38.91 32.51 2.83
CA GLU A 21 -37.87 31.62 2.38
C GLU A 21 -38.59 30.56 1.56
N SER A 22 -38.48 30.68 0.23
CA SER A 22 -38.99 29.66 -0.66
C SER A 22 -38.22 28.37 -0.28
N THR A 23 -38.93 27.45 0.39
CA THR A 23 -38.36 26.14 0.66
C THR A 23 -37.82 25.64 -0.66
N PRO A 24 -36.51 25.35 -0.74
CA PRO A 24 -35.92 24.93 -2.01
C PRO A 24 -36.69 23.73 -2.53
N ASP A 25 -36.89 23.71 -3.85
CA ASP A 25 -37.53 22.59 -4.54
C ASP A 25 -37.01 21.27 -3.99
N PRO A 26 -37.86 20.31 -3.60
CA PRO A 26 -37.44 18.99 -3.10
C PRO A 26 -36.38 18.33 -3.98
N GLN A 27 -36.46 18.48 -5.32
CA GLN A 27 -35.48 17.98 -6.25
C GLN A 27 -34.12 18.67 -6.10
N ALA A 28 -34.10 19.99 -5.94
CA ALA A 28 -32.85 20.73 -5.72
C ALA A 28 -32.21 20.37 -4.36
N ARG A 29 -33.06 20.15 -3.32
CA ARG A 29 -32.55 19.65 -2.01
C ARG A 29 -31.98 18.26 -2.10
N LEU A 30 -32.61 17.34 -2.84
CA LEU A 30 -32.11 15.98 -3.05
C LEU A 30 -30.76 16.02 -3.77
N THR A 31 -30.63 16.77 -4.86
CA THR A 31 -29.39 16.92 -5.60
C THR A 31 -28.25 17.50 -4.72
N ALA A 32 -28.57 18.52 -3.90
CA ALA A 32 -27.59 19.11 -2.99
C ALA A 32 -27.15 18.11 -1.89
N LEU A 33 -28.10 17.30 -1.38
CA LEU A 33 -27.80 16.26 -0.39
C LEU A 33 -26.94 15.16 -0.99
N GLU A 34 -27.25 14.68 -2.18
CA GLU A 34 -26.45 13.68 -2.90
C GLU A 34 -25.02 14.17 -3.15
N ALA A 35 -24.85 15.43 -3.56
CA ALA A 35 -23.55 16.04 -3.74
C ALA A 35 -22.76 16.12 -2.42
N SER A 36 -23.44 16.49 -1.31
CA SER A 36 -22.84 16.57 0.02
C SER A 36 -22.40 15.17 0.53
N VAL A 37 -23.23 14.15 0.36
CA VAL A 37 -22.92 12.77 0.73
C VAL A 37 -21.71 12.27 -0.07
N LYS A 38 -21.69 12.49 -1.38
CA LYS A 38 -20.58 12.12 -2.25
C LYS A 38 -19.27 12.83 -1.86
N SER A 39 -19.35 14.11 -1.53
CA SER A 39 -18.21 14.90 -1.07
C SER A 39 -17.68 14.37 0.28
N ALA A 40 -18.54 14.06 1.23
CA ALA A 40 -18.16 13.53 2.54
C ALA A 40 -17.51 12.14 2.41
N GLN A 41 -18.05 11.27 1.55
CA GLN A 41 -17.45 9.97 1.24
C GLN A 41 -16.05 10.13 0.63
N SER A 42 -15.93 10.99 -0.38
CA SER A 42 -14.62 11.25 -1.02
C SER A 42 -13.59 11.78 -0.02
N ALA A 43 -13.98 12.67 0.89
CA ALA A 43 -13.09 13.20 1.92
C ALA A 43 -12.60 12.10 2.87
N GLY A 44 -13.50 11.23 3.34
CA GLY A 44 -13.15 10.08 4.20
C GLY A 44 -12.24 9.09 3.51
N ASP A 45 -12.59 8.67 2.30
CA ASP A 45 -11.81 7.73 1.49
C ASP A 45 -10.41 8.29 1.17
N ASN A 46 -10.35 9.57 0.78
CA ASN A 46 -9.08 10.23 0.47
C ASN A 46 -8.18 10.36 1.71
N ALA A 47 -8.72 10.69 2.87
CA ALA A 47 -7.96 10.75 4.13
C ALA A 47 -7.36 9.38 4.48
N TRP A 48 -8.14 8.30 4.35
CA TRP A 48 -7.63 6.94 4.55
C TRP A 48 -6.53 6.58 3.57
N MET A 49 -6.69 6.91 2.30
CA MET A 49 -5.73 6.58 1.25
C MET A 49 -4.41 7.34 1.36
N LEU A 50 -4.44 8.61 1.73
CA LEU A 50 -3.23 9.40 2.01
C LEU A 50 -2.49 8.85 3.25
N THR A 51 -3.23 8.50 4.30
CA THR A 51 -2.67 7.84 5.48
C THR A 51 -2.06 6.49 5.11
N SER A 52 -2.76 5.68 4.32
CA SER A 52 -2.27 4.38 3.85
C SER A 52 -1.00 4.52 3.01
N ALA A 53 -0.93 5.50 2.11
CA ALA A 53 0.28 5.78 1.34
C ALA A 53 1.48 6.12 2.25
N ALA A 54 1.28 6.97 3.25
CA ALA A 54 2.32 7.30 4.23
C ALA A 54 2.76 6.08 5.05
N LEU A 55 1.82 5.22 5.46
CA LEU A 55 2.12 3.97 6.17
C LEU A 55 2.95 3.01 5.30
N VAL A 56 2.64 2.87 4.02
CA VAL A 56 3.43 2.02 3.12
C VAL A 56 4.82 2.61 2.83
N LEU A 57 4.95 3.93 2.70
CA LEU A 57 6.26 4.56 2.58
C LEU A 57 7.13 4.32 3.84
N MET A 58 6.52 4.37 5.03
CA MET A 58 7.18 4.04 6.30
C MET A 58 7.70 2.59 6.29
N MET A 59 7.05 1.66 5.60
CA MET A 59 7.56 0.29 5.48
C MET A 59 8.91 0.25 4.76
N THR A 60 9.09 1.01 3.68
CA THR A 60 10.35 1.00 2.91
C THR A 60 11.43 1.83 3.61
N GLY A 61 11.10 3.03 4.05
CA GLY A 61 12.03 3.94 4.70
C GLY A 61 12.59 3.35 6.00
N PRO A 62 11.98 3.59 7.14
CA PRO A 62 12.50 3.06 8.39
C PRO A 62 12.26 1.54 8.55
N GLY A 63 11.11 0.99 8.11
CA GLY A 63 10.74 -0.39 8.36
C GLY A 63 11.76 -1.38 7.79
N LEU A 64 11.85 -1.45 6.47
CA LEU A 64 12.72 -2.41 5.77
C LEU A 64 14.20 -2.08 5.96
N ALA A 65 14.55 -0.79 5.96
CA ALA A 65 15.92 -0.35 6.19
C ALA A 65 16.45 -0.82 7.56
N LEU A 66 15.67 -0.70 8.63
CA LEU A 66 16.04 -1.18 9.96
C LEU A 66 16.00 -2.70 10.04
N PHE A 67 14.98 -3.34 9.46
CA PHE A 67 14.84 -4.79 9.46
C PHE A 67 16.05 -5.46 8.82
N TYR A 68 16.39 -5.10 7.58
CA TYR A 68 17.59 -5.65 6.90
C TYR A 68 18.90 -5.10 7.48
N GLY A 69 18.91 -3.81 7.85
CA GLY A 69 20.08 -3.19 8.45
C GLY A 69 20.55 -3.90 9.72
N GLY A 70 19.62 -4.38 10.55
CA GLY A 70 19.95 -5.14 11.76
C GLY A 70 20.47 -6.55 11.48
N LEU A 71 20.10 -7.16 10.34
CA LEU A 71 20.48 -8.54 9.97
C LEU A 71 21.89 -8.65 9.36
N VAL A 72 22.42 -7.58 8.77
CA VAL A 72 23.76 -7.58 8.14
C VAL A 72 24.87 -7.34 9.18
N ARG A 73 26.13 -7.50 8.76
CA ARG A 73 27.28 -7.15 9.62
C ARG A 73 27.35 -5.64 9.84
N ARG A 74 27.84 -5.21 11.02
CA ARG A 74 27.90 -3.81 11.46
C ARG A 74 28.49 -2.87 10.40
N LYS A 75 29.55 -3.27 9.71
CA LYS A 75 30.20 -2.45 8.67
C LYS A 75 29.35 -2.20 7.43
N ASN A 76 28.28 -2.96 7.22
CA ASN A 76 27.43 -2.90 6.03
C ASN A 76 26.04 -2.27 6.30
N VAL A 77 25.77 -1.83 7.55
CA VAL A 77 24.46 -1.31 7.97
C VAL A 77 24.03 -0.13 7.12
N LEU A 78 24.85 0.94 7.08
CA LEU A 78 24.53 2.17 6.35
C LEU A 78 24.36 1.91 4.85
N GLY A 79 25.19 1.03 4.27
CA GLY A 79 25.06 0.65 2.87
C GLY A 79 23.74 -0.08 2.59
N THR A 80 23.29 -0.97 3.49
CA THR A 80 22.02 -1.68 3.37
C THR A 80 20.84 -0.73 3.54
N MET A 81 20.89 0.16 4.54
CA MET A 81 19.84 1.18 4.73
C MET A 81 19.72 2.12 3.53
N MET A 82 20.87 2.53 2.98
CA MET A 82 20.93 3.42 1.81
C MET A 82 20.29 2.77 0.56
N GLN A 83 20.34 1.44 0.43
CA GLN A 83 19.66 0.74 -0.67
C GLN A 83 18.14 0.97 -0.62
N SER A 84 17.50 0.84 0.53
CA SER A 84 16.07 1.14 0.69
C SER A 84 15.77 2.62 0.48
N PHE A 85 16.60 3.51 1.04
CA PHE A 85 16.40 4.95 0.95
C PHE A 85 16.47 5.46 -0.49
N ILE A 86 17.49 5.06 -1.26
CA ILE A 86 17.68 5.57 -2.63
C ILE A 86 16.57 5.09 -3.56
N LEU A 87 15.99 3.91 -3.33
CA LEU A 87 14.87 3.41 -4.12
C LEU A 87 13.62 4.28 -3.97
N MET A 88 13.40 4.89 -2.79
CA MET A 88 12.30 5.86 -2.64
C MET A 88 12.44 7.03 -3.62
N ALA A 89 13.65 7.52 -3.87
CA ALA A 89 13.88 8.62 -4.80
C ALA A 89 13.87 8.17 -6.26
N VAL A 90 14.64 7.14 -6.60
CA VAL A 90 14.81 6.69 -8.00
C VAL A 90 13.50 6.17 -8.58
N VAL A 91 12.78 5.33 -7.83
CA VAL A 91 11.50 4.79 -8.29
C VAL A 91 10.45 5.89 -8.44
N THR A 92 10.42 6.87 -7.54
CA THR A 92 9.50 8.01 -7.64
C THR A 92 9.71 8.79 -8.95
N VAL A 93 10.96 9.05 -9.32
CA VAL A 93 11.26 9.76 -10.58
C VAL A 93 10.86 8.92 -11.78
N ILE A 94 11.21 7.63 -11.82
CA ILE A 94 10.82 6.74 -12.92
C ILE A 94 9.29 6.61 -13.02
N TRP A 95 8.62 6.52 -11.87
CA TRP A 95 7.17 6.45 -11.79
C TRP A 95 6.49 7.67 -12.39
N ALA A 96 6.98 8.86 -12.07
CA ALA A 96 6.48 10.11 -12.65
C ALA A 96 6.74 10.22 -14.15
N LEU A 97 7.90 9.75 -14.63
CA LEU A 97 8.24 9.83 -16.06
C LEU A 97 7.40 8.88 -16.91
N VAL A 98 7.37 7.59 -16.56
CA VAL A 98 6.74 6.55 -17.37
C VAL A 98 6.05 5.46 -16.56
N GLY A 99 6.45 5.25 -15.30
CA GLY A 99 6.09 4.07 -14.53
C GLY A 99 4.59 3.95 -14.28
N TYR A 100 3.94 5.04 -13.85
CA TYR A 100 2.50 5.04 -13.65
C TYR A 100 1.75 4.73 -14.96
N SER A 101 2.20 5.28 -16.05
CA SER A 101 1.61 5.05 -17.37
C SER A 101 1.74 3.61 -17.84
N LEU A 102 2.92 3.03 -17.71
CA LEU A 102 3.15 1.63 -18.10
C LEU A 102 2.41 0.61 -17.20
N ALA A 103 2.11 0.98 -15.95
CA ALA A 103 1.32 0.14 -15.05
C ALA A 103 -0.19 0.30 -15.24
N PHE A 104 -0.70 1.51 -15.48
CA PHE A 104 -2.13 1.82 -15.40
C PHE A 104 -2.71 2.54 -16.64
N GLY A 105 -1.91 2.84 -17.64
CA GLY A 105 -2.36 3.43 -18.89
C GLY A 105 -2.92 2.41 -19.87
N GLY A 106 -3.90 2.82 -20.68
CA GLY A 106 -4.48 1.98 -21.74
C GLY A 106 -5.22 0.74 -21.23
N SER A 107 -5.30 -0.28 -22.08
CA SER A 107 -6.05 -1.52 -21.80
C SER A 107 -5.42 -2.76 -22.47
N SER A 108 -4.10 -2.77 -22.63
CA SER A 108 -3.40 -3.91 -23.23
C SER A 108 -3.29 -5.09 -22.24
N ALA A 109 -2.90 -6.28 -22.74
CA ALA A 109 -2.82 -7.46 -21.89
C ALA A 109 -1.59 -7.52 -20.98
N PHE A 110 -0.46 -6.88 -21.37
CA PHE A 110 0.84 -7.11 -20.72
C PHE A 110 1.50 -5.85 -20.14
N VAL A 111 1.32 -4.70 -20.76
CA VAL A 111 1.94 -3.43 -20.32
C VAL A 111 1.05 -2.27 -20.75
N GLY A 112 0.96 -1.23 -19.92
CA GLY A 112 0.21 -0.03 -20.26
C GLY A 112 0.84 0.78 -21.42
N ASN A 113 0.13 1.82 -21.81
CA ASN A 113 0.58 2.77 -22.82
C ASN A 113 1.24 4.02 -22.19
N LEU A 114 1.33 5.12 -22.92
CA LEU A 114 1.94 6.38 -22.47
C LEU A 114 0.93 7.50 -22.17
N ASP A 115 -0.36 7.19 -21.99
CA ASP A 115 -1.41 8.20 -21.75
C ASP A 115 -1.18 9.03 -20.47
N PHE A 116 -0.53 8.45 -19.47
CA PHE A 116 -0.19 9.09 -18.21
C PHE A 116 1.31 9.41 -18.08
N ALA A 117 2.10 9.33 -19.15
CA ALA A 117 3.51 9.68 -19.11
C ALA A 117 3.70 11.12 -18.63
N LEU A 118 4.74 11.38 -17.85
CA LEU A 118 4.99 12.67 -17.17
C LEU A 118 3.83 13.10 -16.25
N LEU A 119 3.02 12.14 -15.77
CA LEU A 119 1.79 12.35 -15.01
C LEU A 119 0.74 13.20 -15.73
N ASN A 120 0.79 13.27 -17.06
CA ASN A 120 -0.26 13.91 -17.86
C ASN A 120 -1.61 13.22 -17.58
N ASN A 121 -2.69 13.99 -17.55
CA ASN A 121 -4.05 13.54 -17.28
C ASN A 121 -4.24 12.89 -15.89
N VAL A 122 -3.31 13.09 -14.95
CA VAL A 122 -3.41 12.63 -13.55
C VAL A 122 -3.75 13.83 -12.68
N GLY A 123 -5.04 14.04 -12.43
CA GLY A 123 -5.56 15.21 -11.73
C GLY A 123 -6.33 14.87 -10.45
N SER A 124 -7.09 15.84 -9.96
CA SER A 124 -7.96 15.72 -8.80
C SER A 124 -9.28 14.98 -9.09
N ALA A 125 -9.66 14.81 -10.35
CA ALA A 125 -10.82 14.02 -10.72
C ALA A 125 -10.57 12.53 -10.45
N PRO A 126 -11.55 11.79 -9.89
CA PRO A 126 -11.45 10.35 -9.74
C PRO A 126 -11.36 9.63 -11.08
N ASN A 127 -10.63 8.50 -11.11
CA ASN A 127 -10.62 7.57 -12.23
C ASN A 127 -11.57 6.41 -11.94
N ALA A 128 -12.65 6.30 -12.70
CA ALA A 128 -13.71 5.32 -12.47
C ALA A 128 -13.25 3.86 -12.66
N ASP A 129 -12.21 3.61 -13.47
CA ASP A 129 -11.67 2.26 -13.68
C ASP A 129 -10.91 1.75 -12.44
N TYR A 130 -10.29 2.65 -11.68
CA TYR A 130 -9.40 2.25 -10.58
C TYR A 130 -9.92 2.64 -9.20
N ALA A 131 -10.38 3.90 -9.03
CA ALA A 131 -10.86 4.38 -7.73
C ALA A 131 -11.83 5.56 -7.93
N GLY A 132 -13.14 5.28 -7.94
CA GLY A 132 -14.18 6.26 -8.27
C GLY A 132 -14.48 7.29 -7.18
N THR A 133 -13.95 7.16 -5.98
CA THR A 133 -14.25 8.05 -4.83
C THR A 133 -13.10 8.95 -4.43
N ILE A 134 -11.89 8.70 -4.90
CA ILE A 134 -10.68 9.46 -4.55
C ILE A 134 -10.04 10.12 -5.78
N PRO A 135 -9.27 11.21 -5.62
CA PRO A 135 -8.49 11.78 -6.71
C PRO A 135 -7.57 10.74 -7.37
N GLN A 136 -7.44 10.80 -8.69
CA GLN A 136 -6.49 9.94 -9.41
C GLN A 136 -5.05 10.13 -8.91
N GLN A 137 -4.68 11.35 -8.50
CA GLN A 137 -3.38 11.62 -7.86
C GLN A 137 -3.17 10.82 -6.58
N THR A 138 -4.22 10.63 -5.77
CA THR A 138 -4.15 9.82 -4.54
C THR A 138 -3.97 8.35 -4.87
N TYR A 139 -4.70 7.84 -5.87
CA TYR A 139 -4.48 6.48 -6.36
C TYR A 139 -3.06 6.29 -6.91
N MET A 140 -2.59 7.23 -7.73
CA MET A 140 -1.25 7.21 -8.32
C MET A 140 -0.14 7.17 -7.26
N VAL A 141 -0.22 8.03 -6.23
CA VAL A 141 0.80 8.05 -5.17
C VAL A 141 0.70 6.81 -4.27
N TYR A 142 -0.48 6.28 -4.03
CA TYR A 142 -0.63 5.02 -3.30
C TYR A 142 0.04 3.85 -4.05
N GLN A 143 -0.20 3.72 -5.35
CA GLN A 143 0.43 2.69 -6.19
C GLN A 143 1.95 2.88 -6.34
N LEU A 144 2.44 4.12 -6.29
CA LEU A 144 3.87 4.41 -6.22
C LEU A 144 4.53 3.74 -5.01
N MET A 145 3.86 3.69 -3.86
CA MET A 145 4.43 3.07 -2.65
C MET A 145 4.74 1.58 -2.86
N PHE A 146 3.90 0.88 -3.63
CA PHE A 146 4.14 -0.52 -4.01
C PHE A 146 5.31 -0.66 -4.99
N ALA A 147 5.40 0.25 -5.96
CA ALA A 147 6.53 0.29 -6.89
C ALA A 147 7.87 0.53 -6.17
N ILE A 148 7.88 1.32 -5.10
CA ILE A 148 9.07 1.61 -4.29
C ILE A 148 9.49 0.39 -3.46
N ILE A 149 8.56 -0.23 -2.73
CA ILE A 149 8.90 -1.28 -1.79
C ILE A 149 9.30 -2.58 -2.48
N THR A 150 8.73 -2.89 -3.64
CA THR A 150 8.93 -4.19 -4.29
C THR A 150 10.39 -4.48 -4.64
N PRO A 151 11.15 -3.62 -5.34
CA PRO A 151 12.57 -3.83 -5.56
C PRO A 151 13.39 -3.76 -4.27
N ALA A 152 12.94 -3.01 -3.26
CA ALA A 152 13.61 -2.95 -1.97
C ALA A 152 13.57 -4.29 -1.22
N LEU A 153 12.51 -5.09 -1.39
CA LEU A 153 12.42 -6.44 -0.82
C LEU A 153 13.51 -7.39 -1.35
N ILE A 154 13.95 -7.21 -2.59
CA ILE A 154 15.00 -8.04 -3.19
C ILE A 154 16.37 -7.78 -2.54
N SER A 155 16.57 -6.61 -1.95
CA SER A 155 17.88 -6.17 -1.44
C SER A 155 18.46 -7.11 -0.37
N GLY A 156 17.62 -7.76 0.41
CA GLY A 156 18.06 -8.79 1.37
C GLY A 156 18.82 -9.95 0.72
N ALA A 157 18.46 -10.34 -0.49
CA ALA A 157 19.05 -11.46 -1.22
C ALA A 157 20.48 -11.19 -1.69
N PHE A 158 20.83 -9.95 -1.99
CA PHE A 158 22.17 -9.54 -2.42
C PHE A 158 22.91 -8.68 -1.39
N ALA A 159 22.37 -8.54 -0.19
CA ALA A 159 23.00 -7.82 0.90
C ALA A 159 24.46 -8.26 1.10
N GLU A 160 25.36 -7.31 1.30
CA GLU A 160 26.81 -7.52 1.47
C GLU A 160 27.57 -8.08 0.25
N ARG A 161 26.92 -8.29 -0.92
CA ARG A 161 27.51 -8.97 -2.11
C ARG A 161 27.45 -8.15 -3.39
N MET A 162 26.58 -7.12 -3.46
CA MET A 162 26.38 -6.33 -4.68
C MET A 162 26.91 -4.90 -4.47
N LYS A 163 27.60 -4.35 -5.48
CA LYS A 163 27.99 -2.94 -5.51
C LYS A 163 26.74 -2.06 -5.62
N PHE A 164 26.79 -0.89 -4.99
CA PHE A 164 25.65 0.05 -4.99
C PHE A 164 25.20 0.46 -6.41
N SER A 165 26.15 0.77 -7.31
CA SER A 165 25.84 1.10 -8.71
C SER A 165 25.20 -0.05 -9.47
N ALA A 166 25.65 -1.28 -9.24
CA ALA A 166 25.06 -2.47 -9.85
C ALA A 166 23.64 -2.71 -9.31
N MET A 167 23.41 -2.48 -8.03
CA MET A 167 22.08 -2.55 -7.43
C MET A 167 21.13 -1.53 -8.06
N LEU A 168 21.57 -0.28 -8.22
CA LEU A 168 20.74 0.76 -8.85
C LEU A 168 20.37 0.39 -10.29
N LEU A 169 21.33 -0.07 -11.08
CA LEU A 169 21.07 -0.50 -12.46
C LEU A 169 20.10 -1.70 -12.48
N PHE A 170 20.39 -2.71 -11.67
CA PHE A 170 19.55 -3.91 -11.58
C PHE A 170 18.11 -3.56 -11.19
N THR A 171 17.92 -2.82 -10.11
CA THR A 171 16.58 -2.49 -9.61
C THR A 171 15.80 -1.58 -10.56
N THR A 172 16.48 -0.66 -11.26
CA THR A 172 15.87 0.18 -12.30
C THR A 172 15.38 -0.67 -13.47
N LEU A 173 16.23 -1.54 -14.01
CA LEU A 173 15.84 -2.43 -15.10
C LEU A 173 14.76 -3.42 -14.68
N TRP A 174 14.89 -3.99 -13.49
CA TRP A 174 13.90 -4.91 -12.92
C TRP A 174 12.54 -4.24 -12.74
N LEU A 175 12.50 -2.98 -12.27
CA LEU A 175 11.26 -2.20 -12.16
C LEU A 175 10.59 -2.10 -13.53
N LEU A 176 11.33 -1.69 -14.57
CA LEU A 176 10.80 -1.47 -15.92
C LEU A 176 10.35 -2.77 -16.60
N ILE A 177 11.12 -3.86 -16.45
CA ILE A 177 10.93 -5.10 -17.22
C ILE A 177 10.05 -6.11 -16.49
N VAL A 178 10.04 -6.09 -15.13
CA VAL A 178 9.32 -7.10 -14.34
C VAL A 178 8.14 -6.45 -13.60
N TYR A 179 8.40 -5.43 -12.77
CA TYR A 179 7.38 -4.88 -11.91
C TYR A 179 6.25 -4.19 -12.69
N LEU A 180 6.57 -3.27 -13.59
CA LEU A 180 5.54 -2.49 -14.31
C LEU A 180 4.65 -3.38 -15.19
N PRO A 181 5.19 -4.34 -15.98
CA PRO A 181 4.36 -5.30 -16.69
C PRO A 181 3.50 -6.16 -15.76
N MET A 182 4.05 -6.65 -14.64
CA MET A 182 3.26 -7.46 -13.71
C MET A 182 2.16 -6.64 -13.05
N ALA A 183 2.44 -5.40 -12.64
CA ALA A 183 1.43 -4.48 -12.09
C ALA A 183 0.31 -4.23 -13.09
N HIS A 184 0.64 -4.03 -14.38
CA HIS A 184 -0.35 -3.89 -15.43
C HIS A 184 -1.15 -5.16 -15.65
N MET A 185 -0.50 -6.31 -15.77
CA MET A 185 -1.17 -7.60 -15.98
C MET A 185 -2.18 -7.92 -14.89
N VAL A 186 -1.88 -7.61 -13.64
CA VAL A 186 -2.73 -7.98 -12.48
C VAL A 186 -3.74 -6.89 -12.12
N TRP A 187 -3.34 -5.62 -12.19
CA TRP A 187 -4.16 -4.49 -11.70
C TRP A 187 -4.58 -3.51 -12.79
N GLY A 188 -3.86 -3.46 -13.92
CA GLY A 188 -4.20 -2.58 -15.04
C GLY A 188 -5.47 -3.02 -15.76
N LYS A 189 -6.18 -2.07 -16.36
CA LYS A 189 -7.37 -2.35 -17.19
C LYS A 189 -6.99 -3.22 -18.38
N GLY A 190 -7.73 -4.29 -18.61
CA GLY A 190 -7.46 -5.25 -19.68
C GLY A 190 -6.23 -6.15 -19.45
N GLY A 191 -5.52 -5.99 -18.35
CA GLY A 191 -4.36 -6.80 -18.00
C GLY A 191 -4.66 -8.29 -18.00
N PHE A 192 -3.75 -9.10 -18.53
CA PHE A 192 -3.96 -10.53 -18.79
C PHE A 192 -4.43 -11.33 -17.56
N LEU A 193 -3.96 -10.97 -16.36
CA LEU A 193 -4.27 -11.62 -15.08
C LEU A 193 -5.32 -10.86 -14.26
N ASN A 194 -5.87 -9.74 -14.75
CA ASN A 194 -6.77 -8.90 -13.97
C ASN A 194 -8.10 -9.61 -13.70
N ALA A 195 -8.45 -9.73 -12.42
CA ALA A 195 -9.67 -10.42 -12.01
C ALA A 195 -10.97 -9.60 -12.20
N PHE A 196 -10.86 -8.26 -12.33
CA PHE A 196 -12.02 -7.37 -12.24
C PHE A 196 -12.21 -6.46 -13.47
N LEU A 197 -11.14 -6.21 -14.24
CA LEU A 197 -11.15 -5.24 -15.35
C LEU A 197 -10.82 -5.88 -16.70
N GLY A 198 -11.28 -7.12 -16.93
CA GLY A 198 -11.28 -7.75 -18.26
C GLY A 198 -10.10 -8.67 -18.57
N GLY A 199 -9.42 -9.23 -17.58
CA GLY A 199 -8.35 -10.21 -17.78
C GLY A 199 -8.81 -11.56 -18.30
N LYS A 200 -7.94 -12.24 -19.06
CA LYS A 200 -8.23 -13.57 -19.64
C LYS A 200 -8.04 -14.71 -18.65
N VAL A 201 -7.12 -14.60 -17.72
CA VAL A 201 -6.79 -15.60 -16.69
C VAL A 201 -6.85 -14.91 -15.33
N PRO A 202 -8.03 -14.83 -14.69
CA PRO A 202 -8.21 -14.06 -13.44
C PRO A 202 -7.30 -14.55 -12.32
N CYS A 203 -6.51 -13.64 -11.75
CA CYS A 203 -5.69 -13.84 -10.58
C CYS A 203 -6.20 -12.94 -9.45
N PHE A 204 -6.65 -13.53 -8.34
CA PHE A 204 -7.08 -12.78 -7.18
C PHE A 204 -5.85 -12.32 -6.37
N ASP A 205 -5.51 -11.06 -6.53
CA ASP A 205 -4.43 -10.40 -5.81
C ASP A 205 -4.92 -9.08 -5.21
N PHE A 206 -5.29 -9.13 -3.93
CA PHE A 206 -5.89 -7.97 -3.26
C PHE A 206 -4.90 -6.83 -3.08
N ALA A 207 -3.70 -7.15 -2.61
CA ALA A 207 -2.75 -6.13 -2.19
C ALA A 207 -1.30 -6.40 -2.64
N GLY A 208 -1.04 -7.26 -3.62
CA GLY A 208 0.29 -7.46 -4.17
C GLY A 208 0.95 -8.79 -3.83
N GLY A 209 0.18 -9.83 -3.53
CA GLY A 209 0.73 -11.17 -3.36
C GLY A 209 1.49 -11.64 -4.59
N THR A 210 0.93 -11.42 -5.77
CA THR A 210 1.58 -11.73 -7.06
C THR A 210 2.52 -10.60 -7.48
N VAL A 211 2.01 -9.37 -7.54
CA VAL A 211 2.73 -8.21 -8.06
C VAL A 211 3.97 -7.87 -7.22
N VAL A 212 3.89 -7.99 -5.91
CA VAL A 212 4.96 -7.61 -4.98
C VAL A 212 5.74 -8.84 -4.50
N HIS A 213 5.05 -9.78 -3.83
CA HIS A 213 5.73 -10.82 -3.06
C HIS A 213 6.26 -11.95 -3.91
N ILE A 214 5.50 -12.47 -4.88
CA ILE A 214 5.99 -13.52 -5.77
C ILE A 214 7.10 -12.97 -6.66
N THR A 215 6.92 -11.81 -7.27
CA THR A 215 7.93 -11.24 -8.18
C THR A 215 9.24 -10.93 -7.46
N SER A 216 9.18 -10.26 -6.30
CA SER A 216 10.39 -9.97 -5.52
C SER A 216 11.02 -11.22 -4.91
N GLY A 217 10.20 -12.15 -4.40
CA GLY A 217 10.67 -13.38 -3.77
C GLY A 217 11.41 -14.33 -4.76
N VAL A 218 10.81 -14.55 -5.94
CA VAL A 218 11.46 -15.34 -7.00
C VAL A 218 12.73 -14.66 -7.49
N SER A 219 12.70 -13.34 -7.69
CA SER A 219 13.88 -12.57 -8.07
C SER A 219 14.98 -12.63 -7.00
N ALA A 220 14.60 -12.54 -5.72
CA ALA A 220 15.52 -12.69 -4.59
C ALA A 220 16.18 -14.08 -4.58
N LEU A 221 15.42 -15.14 -4.82
CA LEU A 221 15.93 -16.51 -4.91
C LEU A 221 16.97 -16.65 -6.05
N VAL A 222 16.64 -16.14 -7.24
CA VAL A 222 17.55 -16.15 -8.40
C VAL A 222 18.81 -15.34 -8.10
N CYS A 223 18.67 -14.12 -7.57
CA CYS A 223 19.81 -13.30 -7.17
C CYS A 223 20.71 -14.01 -6.15
N ALA A 224 20.11 -14.62 -5.11
CA ALA A 224 20.87 -15.34 -4.09
C ALA A 224 21.66 -16.52 -4.67
N LYS A 225 21.06 -17.29 -5.59
CA LYS A 225 21.73 -18.40 -6.31
C LYS A 225 22.84 -17.89 -7.22
N TYR A 226 22.57 -16.86 -8.02
CA TYR A 226 23.54 -16.32 -8.98
C TYR A 226 24.75 -15.70 -8.29
N MET A 227 24.55 -14.95 -7.21
CA MET A 227 25.63 -14.30 -6.47
C MET A 227 26.45 -15.26 -5.59
N GLY A 228 25.92 -16.44 -5.33
CA GLY A 228 26.59 -17.45 -4.52
C GLY A 228 26.68 -17.08 -3.03
N LYS A 229 27.58 -17.76 -2.32
CA LYS A 229 27.73 -17.63 -0.86
C LYS A 229 28.45 -16.32 -0.48
N ARG A 230 28.10 -15.77 0.68
CA ARG A 230 28.84 -14.63 1.27
C ARG A 230 30.27 -15.07 1.62
N LEU A 231 31.22 -14.14 1.51
CA LEU A 231 32.61 -14.40 1.88
C LEU A 231 32.70 -14.88 3.34
N GLY A 232 33.33 -16.03 3.53
CA GLY A 232 33.50 -16.69 4.82
C GLY A 232 32.37 -17.67 5.20
N PHE A 233 31.26 -17.74 4.46
CA PHE A 233 30.20 -18.73 4.75
C PHE A 233 30.60 -20.14 4.27
N PRO A 234 30.39 -21.23 5.04
CA PRO A 234 29.82 -21.28 6.40
C PRO A 234 30.85 -21.17 7.54
N ALA A 235 32.15 -21.05 7.25
CA ALA A 235 33.22 -21.10 8.25
C ALA A 235 33.15 -19.91 9.26
N VAL A 236 32.67 -18.74 8.81
CA VAL A 236 32.46 -17.57 9.68
C VAL A 236 30.96 -17.43 10.01
N PRO A 237 30.57 -17.38 11.29
CA PRO A 237 29.17 -17.16 11.67
C PRO A 237 28.66 -15.81 11.16
N MET A 238 27.53 -15.83 10.45
CA MET A 238 26.88 -14.63 9.88
C MET A 238 25.76 -14.13 10.80
N LYS A 239 26.08 -13.91 12.08
CA LYS A 239 25.10 -13.45 13.05
C LYS A 239 24.63 -12.01 12.75
N PRO A 240 23.33 -11.70 12.92
CA PRO A 240 22.82 -10.33 12.90
C PRO A 240 23.59 -9.46 13.88
N HIS A 241 23.99 -8.24 13.47
CA HIS A 241 24.74 -7.38 14.38
C HIS A 241 23.84 -6.68 15.41
N SER A 242 22.56 -6.46 15.11
CA SER A 242 21.61 -5.80 16.00
C SER A 242 20.17 -6.29 15.77
N LEU A 243 19.77 -7.28 16.55
CA LEU A 243 18.38 -7.77 16.54
C LEU A 243 17.39 -6.69 17.02
N VAL A 244 17.85 -5.69 17.82
CA VAL A 244 17.01 -4.55 18.23
C VAL A 244 16.57 -3.74 17.03
N LEU A 245 17.48 -3.42 16.10
CA LEU A 245 17.12 -2.71 14.87
C LEU A 245 16.15 -3.54 14.02
N SER A 246 16.42 -4.84 13.86
CA SER A 246 15.53 -5.74 13.11
C SER A 246 14.14 -5.84 13.74
N PHE A 247 14.07 -5.89 15.07
CA PHE A 247 12.81 -5.92 15.80
C PHE A 247 11.99 -4.63 15.58
N ILE A 248 12.62 -3.46 15.72
CA ILE A 248 11.96 -2.17 15.47
C ILE A 248 11.49 -2.11 14.01
N GLY A 249 12.34 -2.53 13.08
CA GLY A 249 11.98 -2.60 11.65
C GLY A 249 10.77 -3.50 11.39
N ALA A 250 10.73 -4.68 12.01
CA ALA A 250 9.59 -5.60 11.89
C ALA A 250 8.29 -5.00 12.45
N CYS A 251 8.35 -4.30 13.58
CA CYS A 251 7.18 -3.60 14.14
C CYS A 251 6.67 -2.50 13.20
N LEU A 252 7.58 -1.72 12.59
CA LEU A 252 7.21 -0.70 11.61
C LEU A 252 6.63 -1.32 10.32
N LEU A 253 7.15 -2.46 9.88
CA LEU A 253 6.57 -3.23 8.79
C LEU A 253 5.15 -3.69 9.13
N TRP A 254 4.92 -4.23 10.33
CA TRP A 254 3.59 -4.68 10.75
C TRP A 254 2.57 -3.53 10.75
N VAL A 255 2.91 -2.41 11.39
CA VAL A 255 2.03 -1.22 11.42
C VAL A 255 1.77 -0.68 10.01
N GLY A 256 2.81 -0.58 9.19
CA GLY A 256 2.68 -0.12 7.81
C GLY A 256 1.84 -1.03 6.94
N TRP A 257 1.80 -2.34 7.26
CA TRP A 257 1.01 -3.31 6.52
C TRP A 257 -0.50 -3.11 6.63
N PHE A 258 -0.96 -2.40 7.64
CA PHE A 258 -2.36 -1.97 7.69
C PHE A 258 -2.69 -1.02 6.54
N GLY A 259 -1.81 -0.06 6.24
CA GLY A 259 -1.93 0.77 5.04
C GLY A 259 -1.76 -0.04 3.75
N PHE A 260 -0.85 -1.01 3.73
CA PHE A 260 -0.58 -1.85 2.58
C PHE A 260 -1.80 -2.69 2.18
N ASN A 261 -2.37 -3.46 3.12
CA ASN A 261 -3.49 -4.35 2.84
C ASN A 261 -4.84 -3.63 2.92
N ALA A 262 -5.15 -2.92 4.01
CA ALA A 262 -6.45 -2.28 4.13
C ALA A 262 -6.59 -1.01 3.25
N GLY A 263 -5.48 -0.36 2.90
CA GLY A 263 -5.46 0.68 1.88
C GLY A 263 -5.81 0.15 0.47
N SER A 264 -5.55 -1.12 0.18
CA SER A 264 -5.92 -1.75 -1.10
C SER A 264 -7.43 -1.92 -1.31
N ALA A 265 -8.24 -1.64 -0.28
CA ALA A 265 -9.68 -1.45 -0.43
C ALA A 265 -10.06 -0.13 -1.14
N LEU A 266 -9.10 0.78 -1.36
CA LEU A 266 -9.23 2.06 -2.05
C LEU A 266 -10.25 3.02 -1.44
N GLY A 267 -10.55 2.88 -0.15
CA GLY A 267 -11.47 3.73 0.59
C GLY A 267 -11.68 3.26 2.04
N ALA A 268 -12.26 4.10 2.87
CA ALA A 268 -12.59 3.84 4.27
C ALA A 268 -13.90 3.04 4.38
N SER A 269 -13.84 1.76 4.05
CA SER A 269 -15.01 0.88 3.90
C SER A 269 -14.96 -0.32 4.85
N GLY A 270 -16.07 -1.08 4.92
CA GLY A 270 -16.11 -2.37 5.61
C GLY A 270 -15.10 -3.37 5.05
N LEU A 271 -14.77 -3.29 3.75
CA LEU A 271 -13.72 -4.09 3.13
C LEU A 271 -12.33 -3.73 3.69
N ALA A 272 -12.04 -2.43 3.85
CA ALA A 272 -10.80 -1.98 4.49
C ALA A 272 -10.68 -2.51 5.93
N THR A 273 -11.77 -2.45 6.71
CA THR A 273 -11.81 -3.01 8.06
C THR A 273 -11.56 -4.52 8.04
N SER A 274 -12.20 -5.26 7.14
CA SER A 274 -12.01 -6.72 7.01
C SER A 274 -10.55 -7.05 6.68
N ALA A 275 -9.95 -6.36 5.72
CA ALA A 275 -8.55 -6.55 5.33
C ALA A 275 -7.57 -6.20 6.47
N PHE A 276 -7.86 -5.14 7.24
CA PHE A 276 -7.09 -4.76 8.42
C PHE A 276 -7.06 -5.89 9.46
N VAL A 277 -8.25 -6.40 9.80
CA VAL A 277 -8.40 -7.47 10.79
C VAL A 277 -7.74 -8.76 10.29
N ALA A 278 -7.99 -9.18 9.04
CA ALA A 278 -7.36 -10.37 8.46
C ALA A 278 -5.83 -10.27 8.48
N THR A 279 -5.28 -9.10 8.16
CA THR A 279 -3.83 -8.83 8.20
C THR A 279 -3.26 -9.03 9.61
N HIS A 280 -3.90 -8.46 10.62
CA HIS A 280 -3.43 -8.56 12.00
C HIS A 280 -3.46 -10.00 12.51
N PHE A 281 -4.58 -10.69 12.30
CA PHE A 281 -4.76 -12.07 12.77
C PHE A 281 -3.84 -13.05 12.04
N GLY A 282 -3.63 -12.87 10.72
CA GLY A 282 -2.67 -13.66 9.95
C GLY A 282 -1.24 -13.50 10.46
N ALA A 283 -0.80 -12.26 10.68
CA ALA A 283 0.54 -11.97 11.20
C ALA A 283 0.77 -12.56 12.60
N ALA A 284 -0.19 -12.40 13.51
CA ALA A 284 -0.11 -12.91 14.86
C ALA A 284 -0.04 -14.45 14.90
N ALA A 285 -0.88 -15.12 14.12
CA ALA A 285 -0.87 -16.58 14.02
C ALA A 285 0.44 -17.11 13.44
N ALA A 286 1.02 -16.42 12.44
CA ALA A 286 2.29 -16.81 11.85
C ALA A 286 3.47 -16.63 12.82
N ALA A 287 3.50 -15.55 13.58
CA ALA A 287 4.50 -15.34 14.63
C ALA A 287 4.49 -16.49 15.64
N LEU A 288 3.30 -16.87 16.10
CA LEU A 288 3.13 -17.99 17.03
C LEU A 288 3.49 -19.34 16.38
N GLY A 289 3.11 -19.56 15.12
CA GLY A 289 3.45 -20.77 14.37
C GLY A 289 4.95 -20.96 14.23
N TRP A 290 5.67 -19.89 13.84
CA TRP A 290 7.13 -19.93 13.74
C TRP A 290 7.80 -20.20 15.09
N LEU A 291 7.40 -19.46 16.14
CA LEU A 291 7.95 -19.66 17.49
C LEU A 291 7.70 -21.09 18.00
N ALA A 292 6.53 -21.67 17.76
CA ALA A 292 6.21 -23.03 18.11
C ALA A 292 7.08 -24.03 17.33
N ALA A 293 7.18 -23.89 16.01
CA ALA A 293 8.01 -24.75 15.17
C ALA A 293 9.50 -24.68 15.59
N GLU A 294 10.02 -23.48 15.82
CA GLU A 294 11.38 -23.27 16.30
C GLU A 294 11.60 -23.89 17.69
N TRP A 295 10.61 -23.77 18.58
CA TRP A 295 10.69 -24.37 19.92
C TRP A 295 10.74 -25.89 19.86
N PHE A 296 9.91 -26.52 19.03
CA PHE A 296 9.92 -27.97 18.84
C PHE A 296 11.23 -28.46 18.21
N HIS A 297 11.76 -27.70 17.23
CA HIS A 297 12.97 -28.12 16.50
C HIS A 297 14.27 -27.79 17.25
N ASN A 298 14.37 -26.60 17.86
CA ASN A 298 15.61 -26.07 18.46
C ASN A 298 15.60 -26.09 19.99
N GLY A 299 14.49 -26.52 20.64
CA GLY A 299 14.32 -26.54 22.10
C GLY A 299 14.05 -25.18 22.73
N LYS A 300 14.13 -24.07 21.99
CA LYS A 300 13.83 -22.70 22.46
C LYS A 300 13.46 -21.79 21.31
N PRO A 301 12.49 -20.87 21.51
CA PRO A 301 12.14 -19.85 20.52
C PRO A 301 13.17 -18.72 20.53
N SER A 302 13.23 -17.95 19.42
CA SER A 302 14.11 -16.80 19.31
C SER A 302 13.34 -15.54 18.92
N VAL A 303 13.92 -14.35 19.24
CA VAL A 303 13.38 -13.06 18.78
C VAL A 303 13.38 -12.98 17.26
N LEU A 304 14.44 -13.50 16.61
CA LEU A 304 14.52 -13.52 15.15
C LEU A 304 13.41 -14.39 14.54
N GLY A 305 13.13 -15.56 15.13
CA GLY A 305 12.02 -16.41 14.71
C GLY A 305 10.67 -15.70 14.82
N GLY A 306 10.40 -15.04 15.95
CA GLY A 306 9.15 -14.32 16.17
C GLY A 306 8.91 -13.21 15.15
N ILE A 307 9.91 -12.34 14.88
CA ILE A 307 9.77 -11.26 13.89
C ILE A 307 9.73 -11.79 12.46
N SER A 308 10.46 -12.86 12.15
CA SER A 308 10.42 -13.51 10.83
C SER A 308 9.06 -14.15 10.57
N GLY A 309 8.50 -14.84 11.55
CA GLY A 309 7.15 -15.42 11.48
C GLY A 309 6.07 -14.36 11.28
N ALA A 310 6.15 -13.24 12.02
CA ALA A 310 5.22 -12.13 11.82
C ALA A 310 5.25 -11.61 10.38
N VAL A 311 6.46 -11.34 9.83
CA VAL A 311 6.62 -10.86 8.46
C VAL A 311 6.16 -11.92 7.45
N ALA A 312 6.44 -13.20 7.66
CA ALA A 312 5.96 -14.29 6.80
C ALA A 312 4.42 -14.32 6.74
N GLY A 313 3.76 -14.15 7.88
CA GLY A 313 2.30 -14.05 7.94
C GLY A 313 1.73 -12.85 7.21
N LEU A 314 2.37 -11.68 7.36
CA LEU A 314 2.00 -10.46 6.63
C LEU A 314 2.10 -10.67 5.12
N VAL A 315 3.17 -11.29 4.65
CA VAL A 315 3.36 -11.65 3.24
C VAL A 315 2.29 -12.63 2.76
N ALA A 316 2.06 -13.71 3.50
CA ALA A 316 1.14 -14.78 3.08
C ALA A 316 -0.32 -14.35 3.04
N ILE A 317 -0.75 -13.45 3.95
CA ILE A 317 -2.13 -12.95 3.98
C ILE A 317 -2.39 -11.87 2.92
N THR A 318 -1.37 -11.22 2.41
CA THR A 318 -1.49 -10.07 1.50
C THR A 318 -2.39 -10.34 0.28
N PRO A 319 -2.24 -11.44 -0.49
CA PRO A 319 -3.11 -11.67 -1.65
C PRO A 319 -4.56 -11.91 -1.27
N ALA A 320 -4.81 -12.43 -0.08
CA ALA A 320 -6.12 -12.88 0.37
C ALA A 320 -6.82 -11.92 1.35
N SER A 321 -6.15 -10.89 1.84
CA SER A 321 -6.60 -10.09 2.97
C SER A 321 -7.97 -9.45 2.81
N GLY A 322 -8.36 -9.07 1.58
CA GLY A 322 -9.71 -8.56 1.25
C GLY A 322 -10.75 -9.63 0.94
N PHE A 323 -10.35 -10.91 0.87
CA PHE A 323 -11.24 -11.99 0.43
C PHE A 323 -11.55 -13.01 1.52
N VAL A 324 -10.85 -12.98 2.65
CA VAL A 324 -11.00 -13.97 3.72
C VAL A 324 -11.45 -13.33 5.03
N LYS A 325 -12.19 -14.11 5.82
CA LYS A 325 -12.56 -13.75 7.18
C LYS A 325 -11.38 -13.91 8.15
N PRO A 326 -11.44 -13.35 9.38
CA PRO A 326 -10.34 -13.41 10.34
C PRO A 326 -9.86 -14.83 10.69
N PHE A 327 -10.77 -15.79 10.86
CA PHE A 327 -10.38 -17.16 11.21
C PHE A 327 -9.62 -17.88 10.08
N PRO A 328 -10.07 -17.90 8.81
CA PRO A 328 -9.24 -18.35 7.69
C PRO A 328 -7.90 -17.62 7.57
N ALA A 329 -7.85 -16.31 7.86
CA ALA A 329 -6.60 -15.56 7.86
C ALA A 329 -5.60 -16.08 8.89
N MET A 330 -6.04 -16.46 10.10
CA MET A 330 -5.20 -17.10 11.12
C MET A 330 -4.63 -18.44 10.60
N PHE A 331 -5.43 -19.23 9.90
CA PHE A 331 -4.97 -20.50 9.35
C PHE A 331 -3.89 -20.29 8.28
N ILE A 332 -4.10 -19.34 7.35
CA ILE A 332 -3.08 -18.95 6.36
C ILE A 332 -1.78 -18.52 7.05
N GLY A 333 -1.91 -17.65 8.07
CA GLY A 333 -0.77 -17.18 8.85
C GLY A 333 -0.04 -18.32 9.57
N LEU A 334 -0.77 -19.18 10.25
CA LEU A 334 -0.19 -20.32 10.97
C LEU A 334 0.62 -21.22 10.02
N CYS A 335 0.05 -21.57 8.87
CA CYS A 335 0.77 -22.35 7.84
C CYS A 335 2.05 -21.65 7.40
N ALA A 336 1.98 -20.34 7.11
CA ALA A 336 3.15 -19.57 6.70
C ALA A 336 4.25 -19.48 7.77
N GLY A 337 3.86 -19.50 9.05
CA GLY A 337 4.81 -19.47 10.16
C GLY A 337 5.49 -20.81 10.43
N VAL A 338 4.81 -21.94 10.13
CA VAL A 338 5.34 -23.30 10.37
C VAL A 338 6.24 -23.77 9.22
N VAL A 339 5.94 -23.39 7.97
CA VAL A 339 6.70 -23.76 6.75
C VAL A 339 7.95 -22.90 6.59
#